data_face293ace39b46742840da0aa01cfd5
#
_entry.id   face293ace39b46742840da0aa01cfd5
#
_cell.length_a   1.000
_cell.length_b   1.000
_cell.length_c   1.000
_cell.angle_alpha   90.00
_cell.angle_beta   90.00
_cell.angle_gamma   90.00
#
_symmetry.space_group_name_H-M   'P 1'
#
loop_
_entity.id
_entity.type
_entity.pdbx_description
1 polymer ?
#
loop_
_entity_poly.entity_id
_entity_poly.type
_entity_poly.pdbx_seq_one_letter_code
_entity_poly.pdbx_strand_id
1 'polypeptide(L)'
;LRPTEGQILFDGENWRREHLAKIGALIEEPALYANLTARENLLVHTRLLGLPKEKIDEVLNTVDLKDTGSKRVAQFSMGMKERLALLNDPSLLILDEPTNGLDPIGIQELRELIAGFPKKGMTVILSSHILSELEQLVDEVGIIDRGQLVYQGEPDHGEDLETFFMDRIRKGGRL
;
A
#
# COMPACT_ATOMS: atom_id res chain seq x y z
N LEU A 1 -4.77 2.83 -18.28
CA LEU A 1 -4.58 1.69 -19.17
C LEU A 1 -5.86 0.87 -19.22
N ARG A 2 -6.14 0.24 -20.37
CA ARG A 2 -7.22 -0.73 -20.54
C ARG A 2 -6.58 -2.07 -20.86
N PRO A 3 -7.09 -3.20 -20.33
CA PRO A 3 -6.59 -4.50 -20.73
C PRO A 3 -6.82 -4.70 -22.23
N THR A 4 -5.89 -5.37 -22.91
CA THR A 4 -6.03 -5.72 -24.33
C THR A 4 -7.10 -6.78 -24.50
N GLU A 5 -7.16 -7.72 -23.56
CA GLU A 5 -8.14 -8.79 -23.48
C GLU A 5 -8.50 -9.06 -22.01
N GLY A 6 -9.59 -9.78 -21.77
CA GLY A 6 -10.06 -10.11 -20.43
C GLY A 6 -10.86 -9.00 -19.77
N GLN A 7 -11.06 -9.13 -18.46
CA GLN A 7 -11.84 -8.18 -17.64
C GLN A 7 -11.17 -7.94 -16.30
N ILE A 8 -11.39 -6.77 -15.74
CA ILE A 8 -10.99 -6.43 -14.37
C ILE A 8 -12.26 -6.41 -13.53
N LEU A 9 -12.25 -7.15 -12.43
CA LEU A 9 -13.32 -7.14 -11.45
C LEU A 9 -12.85 -6.46 -10.17
N PHE A 10 -13.73 -5.66 -9.55
CA PHE A 10 -13.55 -5.06 -8.24
C PHE A 10 -14.81 -5.33 -7.41
N ASP A 11 -14.66 -5.97 -6.25
CA ASP A 11 -15.79 -6.43 -5.43
C ASP A 11 -16.82 -7.29 -6.22
N GLY A 12 -16.34 -8.11 -7.19
CA GLY A 12 -17.18 -8.94 -8.04
C GLY A 12 -17.87 -8.21 -9.20
N GLU A 13 -17.76 -6.88 -9.29
CA GLU A 13 -18.31 -6.07 -10.36
C GLU A 13 -17.27 -5.73 -11.42
N ASN A 14 -17.71 -5.58 -12.68
CA ASN A 14 -16.83 -5.05 -13.72
C ASN A 14 -16.28 -3.69 -13.33
N TRP A 15 -14.98 -3.49 -13.57
CA TRP A 15 -14.27 -2.25 -13.29
C TRP A 15 -14.98 -1.02 -13.87
N ARG A 16 -15.17 -0.02 -13.03
CA ARG A 16 -15.67 1.32 -13.40
C ARG A 16 -14.81 2.40 -12.74
N ARG A 17 -14.85 3.61 -13.29
CA ARG A 17 -14.08 4.73 -12.78
C ARG A 17 -14.47 5.12 -11.35
N GLU A 18 -15.71 4.89 -10.97
CA GLU A 18 -16.24 5.16 -9.63
C GLU A 18 -15.52 4.35 -8.55
N HIS A 19 -14.98 3.16 -8.90
CA HIS A 19 -14.21 2.33 -7.97
C HIS A 19 -12.92 2.99 -7.52
N LEU A 20 -12.38 3.98 -8.28
CA LEU A 20 -11.21 4.74 -7.85
C LEU A 20 -11.42 5.47 -6.51
N ALA A 21 -12.65 5.83 -6.15
CA ALA A 21 -12.94 6.43 -4.86
C ALA A 21 -12.71 5.49 -3.66
N LYS A 22 -12.67 4.17 -3.93
CA LYS A 22 -12.44 3.11 -2.94
C LYS A 22 -11.01 2.59 -2.93
N ILE A 23 -10.14 3.11 -3.79
CA ILE A 23 -8.76 2.64 -3.97
C ILE A 23 -7.81 3.74 -3.52
N GLY A 24 -6.92 3.41 -2.60
CA GLY A 24 -5.71 4.17 -2.31
C GLY A 24 -4.53 3.58 -3.07
N ALA A 25 -3.62 4.42 -3.55
CA ALA A 25 -2.38 3.96 -4.17
C ALA A 25 -1.22 4.83 -3.71
N LEU A 26 -0.12 4.19 -3.36
CA LEU A 26 1.16 4.80 -3.11
C LEU A 26 2.16 4.19 -4.10
N ILE A 27 2.62 5.03 -5.04
CA ILE A 27 3.56 4.63 -6.09
C ILE A 27 4.78 5.53 -5.95
N GLU A 28 5.93 4.93 -5.63
CA GLU A 28 7.21 5.60 -5.41
C GLU A 28 7.14 6.67 -4.30
N GLU A 29 7.09 7.96 -4.63
CA GLU A 29 7.05 9.04 -3.65
C GLU A 29 5.63 9.52 -3.35
N PRO A 30 5.31 9.78 -2.07
CA PRO A 30 4.02 10.33 -1.69
C PRO A 30 3.75 11.71 -2.31
N ALA A 31 2.63 11.86 -3.02
CA ALA A 31 2.20 13.13 -3.61
C ALA A 31 1.69 14.11 -2.52
N LEU A 32 2.61 14.66 -1.73
CA LEU A 32 2.34 15.55 -0.60
C LEU A 32 2.86 16.96 -0.86
N TYR A 33 2.15 17.95 -0.34
CA TYR A 33 2.59 19.35 -0.34
C TYR A 33 3.57 19.58 0.81
N ALA A 34 4.87 19.65 0.48
CA ALA A 34 5.95 19.74 1.45
C ALA A 34 5.89 20.99 2.37
N ASN A 35 5.30 22.07 1.88
CA ASN A 35 5.14 23.35 2.59
C ASN A 35 3.89 23.39 3.48
N LEU A 36 3.06 22.37 3.48
CA LEU A 36 1.88 22.24 4.32
C LEU A 36 2.12 21.31 5.49
N THR A 37 1.32 21.44 6.55
CA THR A 37 1.25 20.49 7.67
C THR A 37 0.52 19.22 7.25
N ALA A 38 0.55 18.16 8.08
CA ALA A 38 -0.23 16.95 7.84
C ALA A 38 -1.72 17.26 7.69
N ARG A 39 -2.28 18.05 8.63
CA ARG A 39 -3.68 18.47 8.61
C ARG A 39 -4.06 19.26 7.35
N GLU A 40 -3.21 20.17 6.91
CA GLU A 40 -3.45 20.95 5.70
C GLU A 40 -3.40 20.09 4.43
N ASN A 41 -2.47 19.14 4.35
CA ASN A 41 -2.43 18.15 3.27
C ASN A 41 -3.75 17.36 3.20
N LEU A 42 -4.22 16.83 4.33
CA LEU A 42 -5.51 16.14 4.41
C LEU A 42 -6.67 17.03 4.00
N LEU A 43 -6.65 18.30 4.40
CA LEU A 43 -7.69 19.25 4.03
C LEU A 43 -7.76 19.49 2.51
N VAL A 44 -6.62 19.53 1.82
CA VAL A 44 -6.60 19.61 0.36
C VAL A 44 -7.28 18.36 -0.24
N HIS A 45 -6.90 17.17 0.20
CA HIS A 45 -7.47 15.92 -0.29
C HIS A 45 -8.98 15.81 0.01
N THR A 46 -9.41 16.12 1.24
CA THR A 46 -10.83 16.06 1.59
C THR A 46 -11.67 17.02 0.73
N ARG A 47 -11.15 18.21 0.40
CA ARG A 47 -11.82 19.15 -0.50
C ARG A 47 -11.91 18.66 -1.94
N LEU A 48 -10.84 18.05 -2.46
CA LEU A 48 -10.81 17.50 -3.82
C LEU A 48 -11.77 16.31 -3.98
N LEU A 49 -11.91 15.49 -2.95
CA LEU A 49 -12.71 14.27 -2.96
C LEU A 49 -14.14 14.48 -2.40
N GLY A 50 -14.48 15.69 -1.93
CA GLY A 50 -15.79 15.96 -1.32
C GLY A 50 -16.02 15.25 0.02
N LEU A 51 -14.94 14.88 0.74
CA LEU A 51 -15.02 14.17 2.01
C LEU A 51 -15.27 15.11 3.19
N PRO A 52 -15.92 14.64 4.28
CA PRO A 52 -16.14 15.43 5.47
C PRO A 52 -14.83 15.73 6.21
N LYS A 53 -14.66 16.98 6.67
CA LYS A 53 -13.45 17.46 7.36
C LYS A 53 -13.24 16.77 8.72
N GLU A 54 -14.28 16.28 9.32
CA GLU A 54 -14.31 15.58 10.61
C GLU A 54 -13.47 14.31 10.58
N LYS A 55 -13.32 13.68 9.41
CA LYS A 55 -12.46 12.52 9.20
C LYS A 55 -10.95 12.82 9.32
N ILE A 56 -10.53 14.08 9.23
CA ILE A 56 -9.11 14.45 9.29
C ILE A 56 -8.47 14.00 10.62
N ASP A 57 -9.15 14.21 11.75
CA ASP A 57 -8.63 13.81 13.06
C ASP A 57 -8.56 12.29 13.22
N GLU A 58 -9.55 11.57 12.70
CA GLU A 58 -9.59 10.11 12.68
C GLU A 58 -8.40 9.55 11.87
N VAL A 59 -8.20 10.08 10.67
CA VAL A 59 -7.08 9.69 9.80
C VAL A 59 -5.75 9.97 10.46
N LEU A 60 -5.53 11.18 11.00
CA LEU A 60 -4.29 11.53 11.70
C LEU A 60 -4.00 10.61 12.89
N ASN A 61 -5.04 10.20 13.63
CA ASN A 61 -4.89 9.20 14.69
C ASN A 61 -4.52 7.82 14.13
N THR A 62 -5.17 7.40 13.04
CA THR A 62 -4.94 6.09 12.41
C THR A 62 -3.50 5.91 11.95
N VAL A 63 -2.88 6.99 11.43
CA VAL A 63 -1.51 6.96 10.90
C VAL A 63 -0.47 7.49 11.90
N ASP A 64 -0.87 7.69 13.16
CA ASP A 64 -0.01 8.19 14.25
C ASP A 64 0.71 9.51 13.92
N LEU A 65 -0.02 10.47 13.35
CA LEU A 65 0.49 11.80 13.00
C LEU A 65 -0.28 12.95 13.67
N LYS A 66 -1.16 12.63 14.65
CA LYS A 66 -1.96 13.64 15.35
C LYS A 66 -1.12 14.70 16.05
N ASP A 67 -0.01 14.27 16.66
CA ASP A 67 0.83 15.13 17.50
C ASP A 67 1.89 15.91 16.69
N THR A 68 1.83 15.86 15.35
CA THR A 68 2.76 16.61 14.49
C THR A 68 2.50 18.12 14.48
N GLY A 69 1.30 18.55 14.89
CA GLY A 69 0.94 19.95 15.10
C GLY A 69 1.20 20.84 13.87
N SER A 70 2.04 21.87 14.08
CA SER A 70 2.45 22.82 13.04
C SER A 70 3.66 22.39 12.21
N LYS A 71 4.22 21.19 12.45
CA LYS A 71 5.35 20.66 11.69
C LYS A 71 4.96 20.48 10.22
N ARG A 72 5.78 21.01 9.32
CA ARG A 72 5.54 20.89 7.88
C ARG A 72 6.03 19.54 7.36
N VAL A 73 5.38 19.04 6.30
CA VAL A 73 5.72 17.76 5.68
C VAL A 73 7.17 17.73 5.15
N ALA A 74 7.74 18.87 4.77
CA ALA A 74 9.17 18.98 4.44
C ALA A 74 10.11 18.49 5.58
N GLN A 75 9.64 18.50 6.83
CA GLN A 75 10.39 18.11 8.03
C GLN A 75 10.05 16.69 8.50
N PHE A 76 9.20 15.97 7.76
CA PHE A 76 8.81 14.61 8.07
C PHE A 76 9.88 13.62 7.62
N SER A 77 10.04 12.52 8.38
CA SER A 77 10.77 11.36 7.90
C SER A 77 10.02 10.74 6.70
N MET A 78 10.70 9.88 5.94
CA MET A 78 10.04 9.18 4.82
C MET A 78 8.84 8.39 5.33
N GLY A 79 8.98 7.58 6.40
CA GLY A 79 7.88 6.83 6.99
C GLY A 79 6.71 7.70 7.46
N MET A 80 6.94 8.93 7.97
CA MET A 80 5.86 9.86 8.28
C MET A 80 5.14 10.35 7.01
N LYS A 81 5.86 10.56 5.92
CA LYS A 81 5.27 10.96 4.63
C LYS A 81 4.42 9.84 4.03
N GLU A 82 4.92 8.60 4.08
CA GLU A 82 4.20 7.43 3.60
C GLU A 82 2.92 7.20 4.40
N ARG A 83 3.02 7.22 5.73
CA ARG A 83 1.83 7.13 6.60
C ARG A 83 0.80 8.22 6.28
N LEU A 84 1.25 9.44 6.02
CA LEU A 84 0.35 10.54 5.63
C LEU A 84 -0.30 10.31 4.26
N ALA A 85 0.35 9.62 3.33
CA ALA A 85 -0.20 9.33 2.00
C ALA A 85 -1.33 8.28 1.99
N LEU A 86 -1.49 7.51 3.07
CA LEU A 86 -2.48 6.43 3.20
C LEU A 86 -3.90 6.94 3.56
N LEU A 87 -4.33 8.06 3.05
CA LEU A 87 -5.27 9.05 3.58
C LEU A 87 -6.78 8.80 3.47
N ASN A 88 -7.27 7.84 2.68
CA ASN A 88 -8.68 7.88 2.29
C ASN A 88 -9.57 6.79 2.89
N ASP A 89 -9.06 6.00 3.84
CA ASP A 89 -9.77 4.81 4.33
C ASP A 89 -10.30 3.95 3.17
N PRO A 90 -9.41 3.59 2.22
CA PRO A 90 -9.81 2.85 1.03
C PRO A 90 -10.18 1.42 1.39
N SER A 91 -11.08 0.79 0.62
CA SER A 91 -11.31 -0.65 0.76
C SER A 91 -10.17 -1.49 0.15
N LEU A 92 -9.45 -0.92 -0.82
CA LEU A 92 -8.24 -1.49 -1.43
C LEU A 92 -7.10 -0.48 -1.39
N LEU A 93 -5.96 -0.88 -0.84
CA LEU A 93 -4.73 -0.11 -0.82
C LEU A 93 -3.67 -0.81 -1.68
N ILE A 94 -3.08 -0.08 -2.62
CA ILE A 94 -2.01 -0.57 -3.49
C ILE A 94 -0.72 0.18 -3.11
N LEU A 95 0.29 -0.57 -2.72
CA LEU A 95 1.60 -0.07 -2.30
C LEU A 95 2.68 -0.63 -3.24
N ASP A 96 3.37 0.24 -3.95
CA ASP A 96 4.47 -0.15 -4.83
C ASP A 96 5.80 0.14 -4.16
N GLU A 97 6.52 -0.94 -3.79
CA GLU A 97 7.82 -0.91 -3.10
C GLU A 97 7.84 0.04 -1.86
N PRO A 98 6.89 -0.10 -0.92
CA PRO A 98 6.68 0.91 0.12
C PRO A 98 7.80 1.00 1.17
N THR A 99 8.74 0.05 1.20
CA THR A 99 9.89 0.05 2.12
C THR A 99 11.13 0.75 1.54
N ASN A 100 11.10 1.11 0.26
CA ASN A 100 12.24 1.75 -0.40
C ASN A 100 12.60 3.09 0.24
N GLY A 101 13.88 3.23 0.60
CA GLY A 101 14.41 4.46 1.19
C GLY A 101 14.11 4.67 2.67
N LEU A 102 13.47 3.69 3.33
CA LEU A 102 13.28 3.71 4.77
C LEU A 102 14.52 3.16 5.50
N ASP A 103 14.75 3.67 6.70
CA ASP A 103 15.66 3.05 7.66
C ASP A 103 14.99 1.84 8.35
N PRO A 104 15.73 0.98 9.06
CA PRO A 104 15.15 -0.21 9.68
C PRO A 104 14.01 0.07 10.66
N ILE A 105 14.02 1.23 11.32
CA ILE A 105 12.95 1.63 12.23
C ILE A 105 11.69 1.99 11.44
N GLY A 106 11.83 2.78 10.37
CA GLY A 106 10.74 3.14 9.47
C GLY A 106 10.10 1.92 8.80
N ILE A 107 10.90 0.93 8.39
CA ILE A 107 10.40 -0.35 7.86
C ILE A 107 9.54 -1.06 8.90
N GLN A 108 10.02 -1.17 10.15
CA GLN A 108 9.27 -1.83 11.22
C GLN A 108 7.93 -1.09 11.50
N GLU A 109 7.95 0.24 11.62
CA GLU A 109 6.76 1.05 11.83
C GLU A 109 5.74 0.88 10.69
N LEU A 110 6.20 0.87 9.44
CA LEU A 110 5.36 0.68 8.27
C LEU A 110 4.73 -0.73 8.22
N ARG A 111 5.50 -1.77 8.56
CA ARG A 111 5.00 -3.15 8.65
C ARG A 111 3.89 -3.28 9.68
N GLU A 112 4.07 -2.72 10.87
CA GLU A 112 3.06 -2.73 11.92
C GLU A 112 1.78 -2.01 11.48
N LEU A 113 1.93 -0.89 10.76
CA LEU A 113 0.80 -0.15 10.20
C LEU A 113 0.05 -0.97 9.15
N ILE A 114 0.77 -1.58 8.18
CA ILE A 114 0.18 -2.42 7.11
C ILE A 114 -0.56 -3.61 7.72
N ALA A 115 0.04 -4.30 8.71
CA ALA A 115 -0.59 -5.42 9.40
C ALA A 115 -1.87 -5.03 10.17
N GLY A 116 -2.06 -3.75 10.45
CA GLY A 116 -3.26 -3.21 11.09
C GLY A 116 -4.43 -2.98 10.13
N PHE A 117 -4.20 -2.81 8.84
CA PHE A 117 -5.23 -2.45 7.86
C PHE A 117 -6.30 -3.54 7.62
N PRO A 118 -5.95 -4.83 7.49
CA PRO A 118 -6.95 -5.88 7.33
C PRO A 118 -7.94 -5.96 8.49
N LYS A 119 -7.50 -5.65 9.72
CA LYS A 119 -8.37 -5.60 10.90
C LYS A 119 -9.46 -4.51 10.82
N LYS A 120 -9.27 -3.53 9.93
CA LYS A 120 -10.23 -2.46 9.62
C LYS A 120 -11.05 -2.73 8.36
N GLY A 121 -10.94 -3.95 7.79
CA GLY A 121 -11.66 -4.34 6.58
C GLY A 121 -11.02 -3.86 5.27
N MET A 122 -9.76 -3.42 5.31
CA MET A 122 -9.02 -2.95 4.15
C MET A 122 -8.22 -4.11 3.54
N THR A 123 -8.30 -4.29 2.23
CA THR A 123 -7.43 -5.19 1.48
C THR A 123 -6.16 -4.43 1.07
N VAL A 124 -4.99 -5.05 1.25
CA VAL A 124 -3.71 -4.45 0.85
C VAL A 124 -3.07 -5.31 -0.24
N ILE A 125 -2.70 -4.68 -1.35
CA ILE A 125 -1.81 -5.26 -2.36
C ILE A 125 -0.50 -4.49 -2.27
N LEU A 126 0.60 -5.20 -2.08
CA LEU A 126 1.91 -4.56 -2.06
C LEU A 126 2.89 -5.30 -2.95
N SER A 127 3.77 -4.56 -3.62
CA SER A 127 4.94 -5.11 -4.31
C SER A 127 6.17 -4.94 -3.42
N SER A 128 7.10 -5.86 -3.49
CA SER A 128 8.46 -5.72 -2.96
C SER A 128 9.40 -6.70 -3.67
N HIS A 129 10.66 -6.31 -3.75
CA HIS A 129 11.74 -7.19 -4.18
C HIS A 129 12.50 -7.78 -2.98
N ILE A 130 12.20 -7.35 -1.75
CA ILE A 130 12.80 -7.86 -0.51
C ILE A 130 11.81 -8.83 0.14
N LEU A 131 11.94 -10.12 -0.25
CA LEU A 131 10.95 -11.14 0.11
C LEU A 131 10.85 -11.39 1.63
N SER A 132 11.96 -11.29 2.36
CA SER A 132 11.98 -11.44 3.82
C SER A 132 11.16 -10.39 4.57
N GLU A 133 10.89 -9.22 3.93
CA GLU A 133 10.03 -8.20 4.51
C GLU A 133 8.55 -8.55 4.38
N LEU A 134 8.18 -9.36 3.39
CA LEU A 134 6.81 -9.75 3.10
C LEU A 134 6.34 -10.95 3.91
N GLU A 135 7.24 -11.84 4.28
CA GLU A 135 6.97 -13.17 4.83
C GLU A 135 5.98 -13.18 6.02
N GLN A 136 5.99 -12.10 6.81
CA GLN A 136 5.12 -11.95 7.99
C GLN A 136 3.87 -11.08 7.73
N LEU A 137 3.73 -10.53 6.52
CA LEU A 137 2.69 -9.56 6.20
C LEU A 137 1.62 -10.10 5.26
N VAL A 138 1.96 -11.12 4.46
CA VAL A 138 1.12 -11.53 3.35
C VAL A 138 0.35 -12.81 3.65
N ASP A 139 -0.95 -12.80 3.32
CA ASP A 139 -1.82 -13.98 3.35
C ASP A 139 -1.72 -14.75 2.01
N GLU A 140 -1.53 -14.01 0.89
CA GLU A 140 -1.36 -14.57 -0.44
C GLU A 140 -0.19 -13.91 -1.16
N VAL A 141 0.48 -14.66 -2.04
CA VAL A 141 1.55 -14.17 -2.92
C VAL A 141 1.17 -14.39 -4.39
N GLY A 142 1.46 -13.39 -5.23
CA GLY A 142 1.44 -13.51 -6.68
C GLY A 142 2.86 -13.37 -7.21
N ILE A 143 3.36 -14.38 -7.92
CA ILE A 143 4.69 -14.35 -8.54
C ILE A 143 4.53 -14.10 -10.04
N ILE A 144 5.14 -13.01 -10.52
CA ILE A 144 5.15 -12.65 -11.93
C ILE A 144 6.57 -12.80 -12.46
N ASP A 145 6.75 -13.61 -13.50
CA ASP A 145 8.00 -13.73 -14.26
C ASP A 145 7.75 -13.38 -15.73
N ARG A 146 8.54 -12.46 -16.28
CA ARG A 146 8.47 -12.02 -17.69
C ARG A 146 7.06 -11.67 -18.17
N GLY A 147 6.27 -11.05 -17.30
CA GLY A 147 4.91 -10.62 -17.60
C GLY A 147 3.86 -11.73 -17.49
N GLN A 148 4.22 -12.92 -17.02
CA GLN A 148 3.31 -14.04 -16.77
C GLN A 148 3.16 -14.29 -15.27
N LEU A 149 1.92 -14.51 -14.82
CA LEU A 149 1.64 -14.95 -13.46
C LEU A 149 1.98 -16.45 -13.36
N VAL A 150 3.09 -16.77 -12.68
CA VAL A 150 3.60 -18.15 -12.54
C VAL A 150 3.10 -18.83 -11.27
N TYR A 151 2.65 -18.06 -10.29
CA TYR A 151 2.04 -18.57 -9.06
C TYR A 151 1.07 -17.55 -8.47
N GLN A 152 -0.01 -18.04 -7.88
CA GLN A 152 -0.89 -17.27 -6.98
C GLN A 152 -1.45 -18.21 -5.92
N GLY A 153 -1.37 -17.81 -4.67
CA GLY A 153 -1.90 -18.56 -3.52
C GLY A 153 -1.14 -18.26 -2.22
N GLU A 154 -1.43 -19.03 -1.20
CA GLU A 154 -0.76 -18.91 0.10
C GLU A 154 0.72 -19.29 -0.01
N PRO A 155 1.64 -18.55 0.65
CA PRO A 155 3.03 -18.96 0.73
C PRO A 155 3.16 -20.26 1.54
N ASP A 156 4.18 -21.07 1.23
CA ASP A 156 4.50 -22.25 2.04
C ASP A 156 5.22 -21.79 3.32
N HIS A 157 4.54 -21.85 4.43
CA HIS A 157 5.10 -21.46 5.75
C HIS A 157 6.21 -22.40 6.28
N GLY A 158 6.51 -23.50 5.59
CA GLY A 158 7.60 -24.42 5.90
C GLY A 158 8.93 -24.07 5.23
N GLU A 159 8.92 -23.13 4.30
CA GLU A 159 10.05 -22.68 3.50
C GLU A 159 10.15 -21.15 3.54
N ASP A 160 11.37 -20.59 3.54
CA ASP A 160 11.52 -19.15 3.41
C ASP A 160 11.01 -18.65 2.04
N LEU A 161 10.47 -17.43 2.02
CA LEU A 161 9.81 -16.90 0.83
C LEU A 161 10.77 -16.74 -0.37
N GLU A 162 12.06 -16.57 -0.14
CA GLU A 162 13.07 -16.46 -1.20
C GLU A 162 13.29 -17.81 -1.90
N THR A 163 13.44 -18.88 -1.13
CA THR A 163 13.56 -20.26 -1.65
C THR A 163 12.28 -20.65 -2.39
N PHE A 164 11.11 -20.37 -1.81
CA PHE A 164 9.81 -20.57 -2.43
C PHE A 164 9.70 -19.86 -3.79
N PHE A 165 10.08 -18.58 -3.86
CA PHE A 165 10.06 -17.76 -5.07
C PHE A 165 10.98 -18.36 -6.15
N MET A 166 12.23 -18.69 -5.80
CA MET A 166 13.21 -19.25 -6.73
C MET A 166 12.76 -20.60 -7.30
N ASP A 167 12.10 -21.42 -6.49
CA ASP A 167 11.58 -22.72 -6.93
C ASP A 167 10.42 -22.56 -7.93
N ARG A 168 9.52 -21.60 -7.71
CA ARG A 168 8.40 -21.30 -8.62
C ARG A 168 8.87 -20.75 -9.96
N ILE A 169 9.85 -19.84 -9.98
CA ILE A 169 10.44 -19.34 -11.22
C ILE A 169 11.13 -20.45 -12.00
N ARG A 170 11.91 -21.32 -11.34
CA ARG A 170 12.57 -22.46 -12.00
C ARG A 170 11.57 -23.45 -12.59
N LYS A 171 10.44 -23.68 -11.94
CA LYS A 171 9.38 -24.56 -12.42
C LYS A 171 8.53 -23.91 -13.53
N GLY A 172 8.22 -22.62 -13.42
CA GLY A 172 7.45 -21.85 -14.40
C GLY A 172 8.23 -21.55 -15.68
N GLY A 173 9.56 -21.44 -15.62
CA GLY A 173 10.42 -21.20 -16.80
C GLY A 173 10.72 -22.43 -17.65
N ARG A 174 10.03 -23.53 -17.46
CA ARG A 174 10.16 -24.80 -18.24
C ARG A 174 8.96 -25.07 -19.17
N LEU A 175 8.42 -24.01 -19.81
CA LEU A 175 7.51 -24.15 -20.94
C LEU A 175 8.15 -23.60 -22.19
#